data_ce0381bf7653818b97162198e303ffd3
#
_entry.id   ce0381bf7653818b97162198e303ffd3
#
_cell.length_a   1.000
_cell.length_b   1.000
_cell.length_c   1.000
_cell.angle_alpha   90.00
_cell.angle_beta   90.00
_cell.angle_gamma   90.00
#
_symmetry.space_group_name_H-M   'P 1'
#
loop_
_entity.id
_entity.type
_entity.pdbx_description
1 polymer ?
#
loop_
_entity_poly.entity_id
_entity_poly.type
_entity_poly.pdbx_seq_one_letter_code
_entity_poly.pdbx_strand_id
1 'polypeptide(L)'
;MNDDVVVSVLCTAYNHEKYIRSALDGFVNQKTNFRYEVLINDDASTDHTAAIIAEYEAKYPDIIKPVYQTENQYSKGVSITKSILFPQSKGKYTAICEGDDYWCDENKLQKQVDFLESHEEYAACVHNTRLLDCRTGGSWPMYKGEQDRDLTFKEVVNYSAACFHTSSILCRREWFCIPDELRANGFGDYPRAVYMRLNGKIHYLKDIMSVYRMFTAGSWTARNQNNASKQQRICSQKARTDFTEKLRRYCREQGVTPEYQKAVNDVANRDQLQLAVLQKGGRCLLHGPQLGIFMGLSLEKKIHVLDTVRTESKTERNEKR
;
A
#
# COMPACT_ATOMS: atom_id res chain seq x y z
N MET A 1 31.98 -11.93 6.54
CA MET A 1 30.61 -11.41 6.36
C MET A 1 30.01 -12.20 5.23
N ASN A 2 28.79 -12.65 5.36
CA ASN A 2 28.11 -13.34 4.26
C ASN A 2 27.97 -12.35 3.10
N ASP A 3 28.40 -12.72 1.90
CA ASP A 3 28.42 -11.81 0.73
C ASP A 3 27.01 -11.62 0.12
N ASP A 4 26.00 -12.27 0.69
CA ASP A 4 24.65 -12.28 0.19
C ASP A 4 23.90 -10.99 0.56
N VAL A 5 23.10 -10.49 -0.37
CA VAL A 5 22.20 -9.36 -0.14
C VAL A 5 21.07 -9.81 0.78
N VAL A 6 20.90 -9.13 1.92
CA VAL A 6 19.84 -9.44 2.89
C VAL A 6 18.55 -8.70 2.55
N VAL A 7 18.61 -7.44 2.12
CA VAL A 7 17.43 -6.64 1.77
C VAL A 7 17.54 -6.11 0.35
N SER A 8 16.47 -6.28 -0.43
CA SER A 8 16.27 -5.54 -1.68
C SER A 8 15.19 -4.48 -1.48
N VAL A 9 15.56 -3.23 -1.70
CA VAL A 9 14.64 -2.07 -1.70
C VAL A 9 14.13 -1.86 -3.12
N LEU A 10 12.82 -1.80 -3.31
CA LEU A 10 12.19 -1.55 -4.60
C LEU A 10 11.65 -0.12 -4.64
N CYS A 11 12.18 0.69 -5.54
CA CYS A 11 11.78 2.09 -5.71
C CYS A 11 11.27 2.34 -7.12
N THR A 12 10.12 2.99 -7.24
CA THR A 12 9.57 3.44 -8.52
C THR A 12 9.65 4.96 -8.60
N ALA A 13 10.09 5.49 -9.75
CA ALA A 13 10.20 6.92 -9.99
C ALA A 13 9.63 7.28 -11.37
N TYR A 14 8.89 8.38 -11.43
CA TYR A 14 8.45 9.01 -12.68
C TYR A 14 8.20 10.50 -12.45
N ASN A 15 9.05 11.35 -13.04
CA ASN A 15 9.00 12.81 -12.89
C ASN A 15 9.07 13.26 -11.41
N HIS A 16 10.04 12.73 -10.69
CA HIS A 16 10.28 12.99 -9.25
C HIS A 16 11.53 13.86 -8.99
N GLU A 17 11.99 14.70 -9.95
CA GLU A 17 13.21 15.51 -9.79
C GLU A 17 13.27 16.33 -8.50
N LYS A 18 12.10 16.78 -7.99
CA LYS A 18 12.00 17.58 -6.76
C LYS A 18 12.11 16.73 -5.48
N TYR A 19 11.93 15.43 -5.58
CA TYR A 19 11.76 14.55 -4.43
C TYR A 19 12.79 13.44 -4.33
N ILE A 20 13.24 12.92 -5.49
CA ILE A 20 14.04 11.69 -5.58
C ILE A 20 15.35 11.75 -4.79
N ARG A 21 15.99 12.92 -4.64
CA ARG A 21 17.21 13.09 -3.83
C ARG A 21 16.97 12.69 -2.38
N SER A 22 15.84 13.12 -1.78
CA SER A 22 15.51 12.73 -0.41
C SER A 22 15.30 11.23 -0.24
N ALA A 23 14.71 10.57 -1.24
CA ALA A 23 14.57 9.11 -1.24
C ALA A 23 15.93 8.42 -1.31
N LEU A 24 16.77 8.83 -2.27
CA LEU A 24 18.11 8.29 -2.46
C LEU A 24 19.00 8.50 -1.23
N ASP A 25 18.98 9.69 -0.62
CA ASP A 25 19.69 9.97 0.63
C ASP A 25 19.22 9.05 1.76
N GLY A 26 17.90 8.88 1.90
CA GLY A 26 17.33 7.95 2.89
C GLY A 26 17.76 6.50 2.68
N PHE A 27 18.00 6.09 1.44
CA PHE A 27 18.47 4.74 1.12
C PHE A 27 19.96 4.57 1.39
N VAL A 28 20.82 5.46 0.88
CA VAL A 28 22.29 5.27 0.98
C VAL A 28 22.85 5.54 2.37
N ASN A 29 22.09 6.26 3.22
CA ASN A 29 22.48 6.55 4.60
C ASN A 29 22.04 5.45 5.59
N GLN A 30 21.44 4.34 5.14
CA GLN A 30 21.07 3.26 6.05
C GLN A 30 22.31 2.62 6.70
N LYS A 31 22.27 2.49 8.02
CA LYS A 31 23.31 1.85 8.83
C LYS A 31 22.91 0.41 9.11
N THR A 32 23.59 -0.53 8.47
CA THR A 32 23.31 -1.96 8.59
C THR A 32 24.60 -2.76 8.80
N ASN A 33 24.49 -3.90 9.49
CA ASN A 33 25.56 -4.89 9.61
C ASN A 33 25.47 -5.98 8.51
N PHE A 34 24.61 -5.77 7.51
CA PHE A 34 24.40 -6.64 6.36
C PHE A 34 24.39 -5.83 5.06
N ARG A 35 24.49 -6.55 3.93
CA ARG A 35 24.41 -5.93 2.60
C ARG A 35 22.97 -5.78 2.17
N TYR A 36 22.67 -4.64 1.55
CA TYR A 36 21.40 -4.38 0.88
C TYR A 36 21.62 -3.75 -0.49
N GLU A 37 20.61 -3.84 -1.34
CA GLU A 37 20.58 -3.21 -2.66
C GLU A 37 19.30 -2.39 -2.82
N VAL A 38 19.35 -1.40 -3.69
CA VAL A 38 18.23 -0.53 -4.03
C VAL A 38 18.00 -0.59 -5.53
N LEU A 39 16.95 -1.31 -5.93
CA LEU A 39 16.52 -1.41 -7.32
C LEU A 39 15.57 -0.25 -7.62
N ILE A 40 15.98 0.68 -8.48
CA ILE A 40 15.21 1.87 -8.82
C ILE A 40 14.78 1.79 -10.28
N ASN A 41 13.48 1.83 -10.55
CA ASN A 41 12.96 1.99 -11.90
C ASN A 41 12.64 3.45 -12.18
N ASP A 42 13.34 4.05 -13.13
CA ASP A 42 12.91 5.29 -13.77
C ASP A 42 11.99 4.96 -14.94
N ASP A 43 10.73 5.31 -14.83
CA ASP A 43 9.69 4.93 -15.79
C ASP A 43 9.59 5.89 -16.99
N ALA A 44 10.74 6.16 -17.64
CA ALA A 44 10.90 7.11 -18.73
C ALA A 44 10.54 8.55 -18.31
N SER A 45 11.14 9.04 -17.23
CA SER A 45 10.97 10.42 -16.78
C SER A 45 11.42 11.41 -17.85
N THR A 46 10.71 12.54 -17.93
CA THR A 46 10.99 13.64 -18.87
C THR A 46 11.65 14.86 -18.20
N ASP A 47 11.81 14.79 -16.87
CA ASP A 47 12.52 15.77 -16.04
C ASP A 47 13.94 15.28 -15.69
N HIS A 48 14.59 15.87 -14.67
CA HIS A 48 15.94 15.50 -14.26
C HIS A 48 16.01 14.23 -13.37
N THR A 49 14.91 13.49 -13.19
CA THR A 49 14.88 12.30 -12.31
C THR A 49 15.95 11.29 -12.67
N ALA A 50 16.04 10.89 -13.96
CA ALA A 50 17.03 9.92 -14.43
C ALA A 50 18.48 10.39 -14.21
N ALA A 51 18.76 11.68 -14.47
CA ALA A 51 20.07 12.27 -14.27
C ALA A 51 20.49 12.24 -12.78
N ILE A 52 19.55 12.54 -11.87
CA ILE A 52 19.80 12.48 -10.42
C ILE A 52 20.07 11.02 -9.97
N ILE A 53 19.30 10.05 -10.47
CA ILE A 53 19.54 8.63 -10.17
C ILE A 53 20.95 8.21 -10.63
N ALA A 54 21.38 8.62 -11.82
CA ALA A 54 22.71 8.32 -12.38
C ALA A 54 23.85 8.92 -11.53
N GLU A 55 23.68 10.11 -10.95
CA GLU A 55 24.64 10.68 -9.98
C GLU A 55 24.84 9.76 -8.76
N TYR A 56 23.75 9.20 -8.22
CA TYR A 56 23.83 8.30 -7.07
C TYR A 56 24.33 6.91 -7.45
N GLU A 57 23.99 6.39 -8.62
CA GLU A 57 24.58 5.16 -9.15
C GLU A 57 26.09 5.26 -9.24
N ALA A 58 26.62 6.36 -9.82
CA ALA A 58 28.05 6.58 -9.92
C ALA A 58 28.75 6.70 -8.56
N LYS A 59 28.08 7.28 -7.55
CA LYS A 59 28.63 7.47 -6.21
C LYS A 59 28.49 6.23 -5.32
N TYR A 60 27.44 5.44 -5.50
CA TYR A 60 27.09 4.28 -4.67
C TYR A 60 26.78 3.03 -5.51
N PRO A 61 27.71 2.60 -6.39
CA PRO A 61 27.43 1.53 -7.36
C PRO A 61 27.15 0.17 -6.72
N ASP A 62 27.56 -0.05 -5.48
CA ASP A 62 27.27 -1.29 -4.75
C ASP A 62 25.84 -1.34 -4.22
N ILE A 63 25.21 -0.18 -3.99
CA ILE A 63 23.88 -0.06 -3.40
C ILE A 63 22.83 0.24 -4.49
N ILE A 64 23.05 1.27 -5.31
CA ILE A 64 22.06 1.77 -6.28
C ILE A 64 22.13 0.98 -7.59
N LYS A 65 21.03 0.37 -7.97
CA LYS A 65 20.86 -0.48 -9.16
C LYS A 65 19.70 0.01 -9.99
N PRO A 66 19.91 0.98 -10.89
CA PRO A 66 18.82 1.56 -11.66
C PRO A 66 18.39 0.68 -12.83
N VAL A 67 17.12 0.83 -13.19
CA VAL A 67 16.51 0.30 -14.42
C VAL A 67 15.87 1.49 -15.12
N TYR A 68 16.46 1.92 -16.24
CA TYR A 68 15.95 3.03 -17.04
C TYR A 68 15.01 2.52 -18.13
N GLN A 69 13.76 2.96 -18.12
CA GLN A 69 12.80 2.62 -19.16
C GLN A 69 12.93 3.62 -20.32
N THR A 70 12.69 3.16 -21.53
CA THR A 70 12.61 4.03 -22.74
C THR A 70 11.18 4.52 -22.99
N GLU A 71 10.19 3.88 -22.37
CA GLU A 71 8.78 4.21 -22.48
C GLU A 71 8.11 3.98 -21.12
N ASN A 72 7.09 4.79 -20.80
CA ASN A 72 6.36 4.68 -19.55
C ASN A 72 5.56 3.36 -19.48
N GLN A 73 6.06 2.42 -18.69
CA GLN A 73 5.48 1.07 -18.53
C GLN A 73 4.21 1.09 -17.67
N TYR A 74 4.17 1.97 -16.66
CA TYR A 74 2.98 2.10 -15.81
C TYR A 74 1.74 2.50 -16.62
N SER A 75 1.88 3.40 -17.60
CA SER A 75 0.78 3.82 -18.47
C SER A 75 0.25 2.68 -19.36
N LYS A 76 1.07 1.64 -19.59
CA LYS A 76 0.69 0.42 -20.31
C LYS A 76 0.09 -0.65 -19.40
N GLY A 77 -0.12 -0.34 -18.11
CA GLY A 77 -0.67 -1.28 -17.13
C GLY A 77 0.33 -2.29 -16.56
N VAL A 78 1.64 -2.08 -16.79
CA VAL A 78 2.68 -2.94 -16.23
C VAL A 78 2.87 -2.63 -14.75
N SER A 79 2.88 -3.66 -13.92
CA SER A 79 3.23 -3.54 -12.50
C SER A 79 4.75 -3.46 -12.35
N ILE A 80 5.29 -2.25 -12.21
CA ILE A 80 6.74 -2.00 -12.14
C ILE A 80 7.39 -2.85 -11.05
N THR A 81 6.86 -2.81 -9.84
CA THR A 81 7.44 -3.56 -8.70
C THR A 81 7.42 -5.07 -8.91
N LYS A 82 6.30 -5.63 -9.40
CA LYS A 82 6.15 -7.09 -9.58
C LYS A 82 6.89 -7.61 -10.81
N SER A 83 6.79 -6.88 -11.94
CA SER A 83 7.20 -7.42 -13.24
C SER A 83 8.61 -7.00 -13.64
N ILE A 84 9.14 -5.92 -13.07
CA ILE A 84 10.45 -5.37 -13.42
C ILE A 84 11.43 -5.48 -12.27
N LEU A 85 11.11 -4.93 -11.09
CA LEU A 85 12.05 -4.83 -9.98
C LEU A 85 12.18 -6.13 -9.18
N PHE A 86 11.06 -6.74 -8.77
CA PHE A 86 11.08 -7.92 -7.93
C PHE A 86 11.83 -9.11 -8.55
N PRO A 87 11.72 -9.42 -9.87
CA PRO A 87 12.49 -10.51 -10.47
C PRO A 87 14.01 -10.31 -10.40
N GLN A 88 14.49 -9.07 -10.33
CA GLN A 88 15.91 -8.72 -10.23
C GLN A 88 16.41 -8.68 -8.78
N SER A 89 15.51 -8.62 -7.79
CA SER A 89 15.85 -8.54 -6.38
C SER A 89 16.45 -9.85 -5.85
N LYS A 90 17.44 -9.75 -4.95
CA LYS A 90 18.20 -10.89 -4.40
C LYS A 90 18.00 -11.08 -2.90
N GLY A 91 17.47 -10.05 -2.21
CA GLY A 91 17.36 -10.03 -0.75
C GLY A 91 16.41 -11.11 -0.21
N LYS A 92 16.74 -11.64 0.97
CA LYS A 92 15.85 -12.45 1.81
C LYS A 92 14.58 -11.67 2.19
N TYR A 93 14.72 -10.35 2.32
CA TYR A 93 13.65 -9.41 2.62
C TYR A 93 13.48 -8.42 1.48
N THR A 94 12.24 -7.94 1.33
CA THR A 94 11.88 -6.91 0.36
C THR A 94 11.30 -5.70 1.08
N ALA A 95 11.88 -4.53 0.83
CA ALA A 95 11.33 -3.24 1.23
C ALA A 95 10.81 -2.49 0.00
N ILE A 96 9.92 -1.51 0.21
CA ILE A 96 9.42 -0.65 -0.87
C ILE A 96 9.36 0.80 -0.39
N CYS A 97 9.71 1.72 -1.29
CA CYS A 97 9.51 3.15 -1.09
C CYS A 97 9.47 3.84 -2.46
N GLU A 98 8.43 4.60 -2.73
CA GLU A 98 8.31 5.39 -3.96
C GLU A 98 9.26 6.58 -3.93
N GLY A 99 9.70 7.06 -5.13
CA GLY A 99 10.69 8.12 -5.27
C GLY A 99 10.21 9.53 -4.88
N ASP A 100 8.92 9.71 -4.62
CA ASP A 100 8.35 10.95 -4.07
C ASP A 100 8.24 10.91 -2.53
N ASP A 101 8.54 9.78 -1.89
CA ASP A 101 8.63 9.59 -0.44
C ASP A 101 10.08 9.43 0.01
N TYR A 102 10.33 9.32 1.31
CA TYR A 102 11.69 9.07 1.81
C TYR A 102 11.73 8.46 3.21
N TRP A 103 12.83 7.77 3.50
CA TRP A 103 13.15 7.29 4.85
C TRP A 103 13.92 8.36 5.62
N CYS A 104 13.53 8.55 6.88
CA CYS A 104 14.08 9.56 7.78
C CYS A 104 14.79 8.98 9.02
N ASP A 105 14.88 7.65 9.13
CA ASP A 105 15.64 6.93 10.16
C ASP A 105 16.75 6.09 9.50
N GLU A 106 18.00 6.38 9.81
CA GLU A 106 19.16 5.68 9.27
C GLU A 106 19.28 4.22 9.76
N ASN A 107 18.54 3.83 10.79
CA ASN A 107 18.54 2.48 11.35
C ASN A 107 17.28 1.68 10.98
N LYS A 108 16.44 2.19 10.07
CA LYS A 108 15.18 1.54 9.69
C LYS A 108 15.37 0.08 9.26
N LEU A 109 16.28 -0.16 8.30
CA LEU A 109 16.49 -1.52 7.79
C LEU A 109 17.03 -2.45 8.87
N GLN A 110 17.99 -1.97 9.69
CA GLN A 110 18.55 -2.77 10.77
C GLN A 110 17.47 -3.18 11.78
N LYS A 111 16.69 -2.22 12.30
CA LYS A 111 15.62 -2.48 13.27
C LYS A 111 14.60 -3.52 12.75
N GLN A 112 14.18 -3.40 11.49
CA GLN A 112 13.17 -4.29 10.93
C GLN A 112 13.74 -5.69 10.61
N VAL A 113 14.99 -5.78 10.16
CA VAL A 113 15.66 -7.08 9.92
C VAL A 113 15.89 -7.80 11.24
N ASP A 114 16.42 -7.13 12.26
CA ASP A 114 16.66 -7.71 13.59
C ASP A 114 15.37 -8.30 14.18
N PHE A 115 14.25 -7.58 14.02
CA PHE A 115 12.96 -8.08 14.43
C PHE A 115 12.57 -9.35 13.67
N LEU A 116 12.62 -9.34 12.32
CA LEU A 116 12.19 -10.47 11.51
C LEU A 116 13.11 -11.69 11.63
N GLU A 117 14.41 -11.49 11.86
CA GLU A 117 15.35 -12.59 12.12
C GLU A 117 15.06 -13.29 13.46
N SER A 118 14.57 -12.54 14.43
CA SER A 118 14.24 -13.07 15.76
C SER A 118 12.83 -13.67 15.86
N HIS A 119 11.98 -13.50 14.82
CA HIS A 119 10.57 -13.88 14.87
C HIS A 119 10.11 -14.49 13.55
N GLU A 120 10.22 -15.80 13.41
CA GLU A 120 9.90 -16.52 12.16
C GLU A 120 8.41 -16.48 11.78
N GLU A 121 7.51 -16.36 12.77
CA GLU A 121 6.07 -16.31 12.55
C GLU A 121 5.57 -14.99 11.95
N TYR A 122 6.45 -13.98 11.78
CA TYR A 122 6.08 -12.70 11.17
C TYR A 122 6.42 -12.68 9.68
N ALA A 123 5.41 -12.33 8.88
CA ALA A 123 5.56 -12.12 7.43
C ALA A 123 6.18 -10.76 7.11
N ALA A 124 5.91 -9.76 7.94
CA ALA A 124 6.38 -8.39 7.74
C ALA A 124 6.57 -7.63 9.05
N CYS A 125 7.48 -6.66 9.02
CA CYS A 125 7.62 -5.61 10.01
C CYS A 125 7.40 -4.26 9.31
N VAL A 126 6.47 -3.48 9.82
CA VAL A 126 6.14 -2.13 9.34
C VAL A 126 6.40 -1.11 10.45
N HIS A 127 6.34 0.16 10.13
CA HIS A 127 6.57 1.22 11.12
C HIS A 127 5.67 2.43 10.90
N ASN A 128 5.70 3.37 11.85
CA ASN A 128 4.96 4.61 11.73
C ASN A 128 5.56 5.51 10.64
N THR A 129 4.68 6.24 9.98
CA THR A 129 5.02 7.15 8.90
C THR A 129 4.52 8.55 9.24
N ARG A 130 5.31 9.56 8.95
CA ARG A 130 4.89 10.96 9.00
C ARG A 130 4.15 11.30 7.72
N LEU A 131 2.92 11.76 7.85
CA LEU A 131 2.15 12.31 6.73
C LEU A 131 2.49 13.78 6.58
N LEU A 132 2.89 14.21 5.38
CA LEU A 132 3.24 15.59 5.05
C LEU A 132 2.31 16.11 3.95
N ASP A 133 1.46 17.08 4.25
CA ASP A 133 0.65 17.75 3.23
C ASP A 133 1.49 18.81 2.50
N CYS A 134 1.90 18.51 1.28
CA CYS A 134 2.75 19.36 0.46
C CYS A 134 2.08 20.70 0.04
N ARG A 135 0.76 20.85 0.22
CA ARG A 135 0.04 22.09 -0.08
C ARG A 135 0.11 23.10 1.06
N THR A 136 0.11 22.59 2.30
CA THR A 136 0.02 23.42 3.52
C THR A 136 1.28 23.40 4.37
N GLY A 137 2.17 22.41 4.14
CA GLY A 137 3.33 22.14 4.99
C GLY A 137 2.96 21.48 6.33
N GLY A 138 1.69 21.20 6.57
CA GLY A 138 1.23 20.52 7.79
C GLY A 138 1.72 19.06 7.82
N SER A 139 2.11 18.58 9.01
CA SER A 139 2.53 17.18 9.14
C SER A 139 2.06 16.57 10.46
N TRP A 140 1.77 15.25 10.42
CA TRP A 140 1.33 14.47 11.58
C TRP A 140 1.69 12.99 11.43
N PRO A 141 1.81 12.24 12.55
CA PRO A 141 2.05 10.82 12.48
C PRO A 141 0.79 10.07 11.99
N MET A 142 0.98 9.01 11.21
CA MET A 142 -0.10 8.13 10.77
C MET A 142 -0.73 7.38 11.95
N TYR A 143 0.11 6.93 12.88
CA TYR A 143 -0.30 6.30 14.13
C TYR A 143 0.09 7.17 15.32
N LYS A 144 -0.84 7.33 16.26
CA LYS A 144 -0.69 8.19 17.45
C LYS A 144 -0.41 7.41 18.74
N GLY A 145 -0.32 6.08 18.66
CA GLY A 145 0.00 5.25 19.82
C GLY A 145 1.48 5.32 20.19
N GLU A 146 1.77 5.01 21.46
CA GLU A 146 3.09 5.12 22.06
C GLU A 146 3.82 3.79 22.19
N GLN A 147 3.23 2.69 21.70
CA GLN A 147 3.78 1.34 21.83
C GLN A 147 3.81 0.63 20.48
N ASP A 148 4.79 -0.24 20.33
CA ASP A 148 4.83 -1.22 19.27
C ASP A 148 3.66 -2.21 19.45
N ARG A 149 3.15 -2.76 18.35
CA ARG A 149 2.01 -3.66 18.40
C ARG A 149 1.93 -4.59 17.20
N ASP A 150 1.18 -5.65 17.32
CA ASP A 150 0.83 -6.48 16.18
C ASP A 150 -0.47 -6.00 15.53
N LEU A 151 -0.49 -6.01 14.20
CA LEU A 151 -1.69 -5.74 13.44
C LEU A 151 -2.58 -6.99 13.40
N THR A 152 -3.82 -6.86 13.84
CA THR A 152 -4.79 -7.94 13.72
C THR A 152 -5.22 -8.16 12.27
N PHE A 153 -5.63 -9.38 11.92
CA PHE A 153 -6.16 -9.66 10.58
C PHE A 153 -7.38 -8.78 10.26
N LYS A 154 -8.24 -8.58 11.27
CA LYS A 154 -9.44 -7.73 11.13
C LYS A 154 -9.09 -6.27 10.80
N GLU A 155 -8.05 -5.71 11.42
CA GLU A 155 -7.59 -4.35 11.10
C GLU A 155 -7.11 -4.29 9.64
N VAL A 156 -6.21 -5.19 9.25
CA VAL A 156 -5.63 -5.18 7.91
C VAL A 156 -6.69 -5.35 6.82
N VAL A 157 -7.62 -6.30 6.97
CA VAL A 157 -8.67 -6.54 5.97
C VAL A 157 -9.72 -5.43 5.92
N ASN A 158 -9.93 -4.68 7.01
CA ASN A 158 -10.89 -3.56 7.02
C ASN A 158 -10.28 -2.24 6.55
N TYR A 159 -9.07 -1.93 6.96
CA TYR A 159 -8.52 -0.56 6.92
C TYR A 159 -7.29 -0.39 6.03
N SER A 160 -6.70 -1.48 5.54
CA SER A 160 -5.57 -1.51 4.61
C SER A 160 -4.61 -0.29 4.65
N ALA A 161 -4.83 0.69 3.82
CA ALA A 161 -4.00 1.89 3.70
C ALA A 161 -3.99 2.79 4.96
N ALA A 162 -4.91 2.58 5.92
CA ALA A 162 -4.91 3.30 7.20
C ALA A 162 -4.12 2.55 8.29
N CYS A 163 -3.70 1.31 8.05
CA CYS A 163 -2.92 0.54 9.02
C CYS A 163 -1.44 0.92 9.01
N PHE A 164 -0.86 1.08 7.82
CA PHE A 164 0.54 1.46 7.60
C PHE A 164 0.75 1.94 6.16
N HIS A 165 1.78 2.73 5.94
CA HIS A 165 2.13 3.23 4.62
C HIS A 165 3.06 2.26 3.88
N THR A 166 3.02 2.25 2.54
CA THR A 166 3.84 1.41 1.67
C THR A 166 5.33 1.54 1.97
N SER A 167 5.83 2.78 2.18
CA SER A 167 7.24 3.06 2.48
C SER A 167 7.72 2.48 3.82
N SER A 168 6.80 2.02 4.69
CA SER A 168 7.14 1.39 5.97
C SER A 168 7.43 -0.10 5.86
N ILE A 169 7.09 -0.75 4.77
CA ILE A 169 7.13 -2.20 4.63
C ILE A 169 8.57 -2.71 4.57
N LEU A 170 8.87 -3.71 5.39
CA LEU A 170 9.87 -4.74 5.16
C LEU A 170 9.20 -6.09 5.36
N CYS A 171 9.19 -6.95 4.35
CA CYS A 171 8.56 -8.26 4.42
C CYS A 171 9.50 -9.37 3.95
N ARG A 172 9.23 -10.62 4.36
CA ARG A 172 9.88 -11.79 3.78
C ARG A 172 9.58 -11.84 2.29
N ARG A 173 10.59 -12.17 1.49
CA ARG A 173 10.53 -12.15 0.02
C ARG A 173 9.35 -12.96 -0.53
N GLU A 174 9.09 -14.13 0.01
CA GLU A 174 8.04 -15.04 -0.42
C GLU A 174 6.62 -14.46 -0.31
N TRP A 175 6.41 -13.48 0.59
CA TRP A 175 5.10 -12.85 0.82
C TRP A 175 4.94 -11.48 0.15
N PHE A 176 5.94 -11.03 -0.60
CA PHE A 176 5.87 -9.73 -1.27
C PHE A 176 4.94 -9.74 -2.49
N CYS A 177 5.04 -10.77 -3.33
CA CYS A 177 4.21 -10.89 -4.53
C CYS A 177 2.93 -11.66 -4.25
N ILE A 178 1.80 -11.00 -4.48
CA ILE A 178 0.49 -11.64 -4.35
C ILE A 178 0.23 -12.60 -5.52
N PRO A 179 -0.47 -13.72 -5.29
CA PRO A 179 -0.93 -14.62 -6.35
C PRO A 179 -1.80 -13.91 -7.38
N ASP A 180 -1.79 -14.40 -8.62
CA ASP A 180 -2.54 -13.75 -9.71
C ASP A 180 -4.06 -13.80 -9.48
N GLU A 181 -4.57 -14.84 -8.82
CA GLU A 181 -5.98 -14.95 -8.42
C GLU A 181 -6.44 -13.87 -7.44
N LEU A 182 -5.51 -13.27 -6.66
CA LEU A 182 -5.79 -12.17 -5.74
C LEU A 182 -5.48 -10.79 -6.33
N ARG A 183 -5.10 -10.72 -7.62
CA ARG A 183 -4.85 -9.42 -8.25
C ARG A 183 -6.10 -8.55 -8.29
N ALA A 184 -5.93 -7.30 -7.90
CA ALA A 184 -6.93 -6.25 -8.05
C ALA A 184 -6.49 -5.23 -9.09
N ASN A 185 -7.39 -4.76 -9.91
CA ASN A 185 -7.13 -3.69 -10.85
C ASN A 185 -7.20 -2.35 -10.10
N GLY A 186 -6.16 -1.52 -10.23
CA GLY A 186 -6.17 -0.13 -9.75
C GLY A 186 -5.59 0.10 -8.34
N PHE A 187 -5.23 -0.93 -7.57
CA PHE A 187 -4.49 -0.80 -6.31
C PHE A 187 -3.73 -2.08 -5.97
N GLY A 188 -2.50 -1.92 -5.47
CA GLY A 188 -1.61 -3.05 -5.10
C GLY A 188 -1.38 -3.19 -3.60
N ASP A 189 -1.50 -2.12 -2.85
CA ASP A 189 -1.11 -2.04 -1.44
C ASP A 189 -2.04 -2.87 -0.55
N TYR A 190 -3.34 -2.73 -0.74
CA TYR A 190 -4.34 -3.45 0.04
C TYR A 190 -4.25 -4.97 -0.15
N PRO A 191 -4.26 -5.52 -1.39
CA PRO A 191 -4.06 -6.95 -1.61
C PRO A 191 -2.77 -7.47 -0.99
N ARG A 192 -1.66 -6.72 -1.10
CA ARG A 192 -0.36 -7.10 -0.52
C ARG A 192 -0.42 -7.14 1.01
N ALA A 193 -0.99 -6.12 1.65
CA ALA A 193 -1.14 -6.08 3.10
C ALA A 193 -1.94 -7.28 3.63
N VAL A 194 -3.06 -7.58 2.98
CA VAL A 194 -3.91 -8.73 3.35
C VAL A 194 -3.17 -10.05 3.12
N TYR A 195 -2.48 -10.20 1.98
CA TYR A 195 -1.74 -11.42 1.67
C TYR A 195 -0.60 -11.69 2.64
N MET A 196 0.20 -10.65 2.98
CA MET A 196 1.22 -10.78 4.04
C MET A 196 0.58 -11.23 5.36
N ARG A 197 -0.54 -10.61 5.75
CA ARG A 197 -1.19 -10.94 7.03
C ARG A 197 -1.88 -12.31 7.05
N LEU A 198 -2.26 -12.86 5.90
CA LEU A 198 -2.73 -14.24 5.76
C LEU A 198 -1.61 -15.27 6.00
N ASN A 199 -0.38 -14.92 5.64
CA ASN A 199 0.76 -15.82 5.68
C ASN A 199 1.66 -15.66 6.91
N GLY A 200 1.37 -14.68 7.77
CA GLY A 200 2.09 -14.47 9.01
C GLY A 200 1.59 -13.24 9.75
N LYS A 201 2.14 -12.98 10.92
CA LYS A 201 1.87 -11.77 11.67
C LYS A 201 2.52 -10.56 10.99
N ILE A 202 2.01 -9.37 11.26
CA ILE A 202 2.64 -8.09 10.89
C ILE A 202 2.89 -7.31 12.17
N HIS A 203 4.16 -7.04 12.46
CA HIS A 203 4.57 -6.19 13.57
C HIS A 203 4.62 -4.73 13.15
N TYR A 204 4.17 -3.85 14.03
CA TYR A 204 4.15 -2.40 13.82
C TYR A 204 5.03 -1.70 14.85
N LEU A 205 6.16 -1.14 14.42
CA LEU A 205 7.03 -0.29 15.22
C LEU A 205 6.44 1.12 15.31
N LYS A 206 6.37 1.70 16.50
CA LYS A 206 5.86 3.06 16.74
C LYS A 206 6.72 4.17 16.16
N ASP A 207 8.00 3.89 15.95
CA ASP A 207 8.98 4.86 15.47
C ASP A 207 8.60 5.39 14.08
N ILE A 208 8.67 6.70 13.91
CA ILE A 208 8.49 7.34 12.61
C ILE A 208 9.79 7.20 11.82
N MET A 209 9.81 6.32 10.82
CA MET A 209 11.01 6.04 10.03
C MET A 209 10.86 6.39 8.54
N SER A 210 9.68 6.86 8.10
CA SER A 210 9.47 7.39 6.75
C SER A 210 8.56 8.62 6.76
N VAL A 211 8.59 9.35 5.65
CA VAL A 211 7.71 10.48 5.38
C VAL A 211 6.98 10.22 4.07
N TYR A 212 5.65 10.23 4.14
CA TYR A 212 4.76 10.18 2.99
C TYR A 212 4.37 11.61 2.57
N ARG A 213 4.72 12.01 1.37
CA ARG A 213 4.35 13.29 0.78
C ARG A 213 2.99 13.19 0.10
N MET A 214 1.97 13.74 0.74
CA MET A 214 0.63 13.82 0.16
C MET A 214 0.52 15.01 -0.80
N PHE A 215 -0.24 14.80 -1.89
CA PHE A 215 -0.54 15.85 -2.88
C PHE A 215 0.67 16.37 -3.66
N THR A 216 1.70 15.54 -3.83
CA THR A 216 2.75 15.80 -4.81
C THR A 216 2.18 15.81 -6.24
N ALA A 217 2.79 16.53 -7.14
CA ALA A 217 2.34 16.60 -8.54
C ALA A 217 2.31 15.17 -9.15
N GLY A 218 1.17 14.77 -9.70
CA GLY A 218 1.00 13.45 -10.31
C GLY A 218 0.77 12.30 -9.33
N SER A 219 0.79 12.53 -8.00
CA SER A 219 0.54 11.48 -7.02
C SER A 219 -0.90 10.98 -7.03
N TRP A 220 -1.10 9.80 -6.44
CA TRP A 220 -2.43 9.22 -6.26
C TRP A 220 -3.36 10.14 -5.46
N THR A 221 -2.87 10.74 -4.37
CA THR A 221 -3.64 11.68 -3.54
C THR A 221 -4.01 12.94 -4.29
N ALA A 222 -3.13 13.49 -5.15
CA ALA A 222 -3.45 14.66 -5.96
C ALA A 222 -4.54 14.34 -7.00
N ARG A 223 -4.48 13.16 -7.62
CA ARG A 223 -5.48 12.73 -8.63
C ARG A 223 -6.85 12.37 -8.03
N ASN A 224 -6.87 11.90 -6.78
CA ASN A 224 -8.09 11.41 -6.10
C ASN A 224 -8.61 12.38 -5.02
N GLN A 225 -8.21 13.67 -5.06
CA GLN A 225 -8.82 14.69 -4.21
C GLN A 225 -10.34 14.73 -4.38
N ASN A 226 -11.05 15.28 -3.38
CA ASN A 226 -12.49 15.34 -3.12
C ASN A 226 -13.46 15.57 -4.30
N ASN A 227 -12.95 15.60 -5.53
CA ASN A 227 -13.69 15.79 -6.79
C ASN A 227 -13.77 14.51 -7.65
N ALA A 228 -13.52 13.33 -7.09
CA ALA A 228 -13.76 12.11 -7.86
C ALA A 228 -15.21 12.04 -8.32
N SER A 229 -15.41 12.00 -9.63
CA SER A 229 -16.77 11.88 -10.21
C SER A 229 -17.45 10.62 -9.67
N LYS A 230 -18.79 10.60 -9.69
CA LYS A 230 -19.55 9.40 -9.31
C LYS A 230 -19.07 8.15 -10.05
N GLN A 231 -18.71 8.29 -11.32
CA GLN A 231 -18.18 7.20 -12.14
C GLN A 231 -16.81 6.70 -11.62
N GLN A 232 -15.91 7.59 -11.23
CA GLN A 232 -14.61 7.21 -10.65
C GLN A 232 -14.79 6.47 -9.31
N ARG A 233 -15.71 6.94 -8.44
CA ARG A 233 -16.03 6.26 -7.19
C ARG A 233 -16.60 4.86 -7.42
N ILE A 234 -17.50 4.71 -8.40
CA ILE A 234 -18.04 3.40 -8.81
C ILE A 234 -16.92 2.48 -9.30
N CYS A 235 -16.01 2.96 -10.16
CA CYS A 235 -14.88 2.17 -10.67
C CYS A 235 -13.98 1.69 -9.53
N SER A 236 -13.59 2.58 -8.61
CA SER A 236 -12.75 2.24 -7.46
C SER A 236 -13.44 1.23 -6.54
N GLN A 237 -14.73 1.45 -6.22
CA GLN A 237 -15.49 0.52 -5.39
C GLN A 237 -15.71 -0.84 -6.07
N LYS A 238 -15.89 -0.85 -7.39
CA LYS A 238 -16.00 -2.10 -8.16
C LYS A 238 -14.72 -2.92 -8.10
N ALA A 239 -13.56 -2.27 -8.28
CA ALA A 239 -12.26 -2.93 -8.14
C ALA A 239 -12.05 -3.50 -6.72
N ARG A 240 -12.44 -2.74 -5.69
CA ARG A 240 -12.38 -3.20 -4.29
C ARG A 240 -13.31 -4.40 -4.04
N THR A 241 -14.54 -4.34 -4.54
CA THR A 241 -15.52 -5.43 -4.42
C THR A 241 -15.03 -6.70 -5.12
N ASP A 242 -14.47 -6.57 -6.34
CA ASP A 242 -13.86 -7.69 -7.07
C ASP A 242 -12.75 -8.35 -6.24
N PHE A 243 -11.85 -7.55 -5.67
CA PHE A 243 -10.80 -8.09 -4.83
C PHE A 243 -11.35 -8.82 -3.59
N THR A 244 -12.30 -8.22 -2.86
CA THR A 244 -12.81 -8.85 -1.63
C THR A 244 -13.63 -10.12 -1.90
N GLU A 245 -14.24 -10.26 -3.08
CA GLU A 245 -14.85 -11.51 -3.54
C GLU A 245 -13.81 -12.57 -3.90
N LYS A 246 -12.74 -12.20 -4.61
CA LYS A 246 -11.60 -13.09 -4.87
C LYS A 246 -10.97 -13.56 -3.56
N LEU A 247 -10.76 -12.65 -2.61
CA LEU A 247 -10.24 -12.95 -1.28
C LEU A 247 -11.15 -13.93 -0.52
N ARG A 248 -12.47 -13.72 -0.57
CA ARG A 248 -13.47 -14.61 0.04
C ARG A 248 -13.34 -16.04 -0.48
N ARG A 249 -13.19 -16.20 -1.79
CA ARG A 249 -13.01 -17.50 -2.44
C ARG A 249 -11.67 -18.12 -2.05
N TYR A 250 -10.59 -17.37 -2.19
CA TYR A 250 -9.24 -17.79 -1.84
C TYR A 250 -9.16 -18.29 -0.38
N CYS A 251 -9.67 -17.53 0.58
CA CYS A 251 -9.66 -17.92 1.98
C CYS A 251 -10.46 -19.22 2.24
N ARG A 252 -11.55 -19.44 1.51
CA ARG A 252 -12.32 -20.70 1.59
C ARG A 252 -11.52 -21.88 1.06
N GLU A 253 -10.86 -21.72 -0.07
CA GLU A 253 -10.05 -22.75 -0.71
C GLU A 253 -8.81 -23.09 0.10
N GLN A 254 -8.19 -22.10 0.75
CA GLN A 254 -7.03 -22.29 1.63
C GLN A 254 -7.40 -22.80 3.03
N GLY A 255 -8.68 -22.94 3.37
CA GLY A 255 -9.12 -23.42 4.66
C GLY A 255 -8.66 -22.56 5.85
N VAL A 256 -8.64 -21.23 5.70
CA VAL A 256 -8.26 -20.31 6.77
C VAL A 256 -9.18 -20.45 7.99
N THR A 257 -8.74 -19.94 9.15
CA THR A 257 -9.52 -20.03 10.39
C THR A 257 -10.92 -19.43 10.25
N PRO A 258 -11.93 -19.93 10.98
CA PRO A 258 -13.29 -19.39 10.95
C PRO A 258 -13.35 -17.88 11.25
N GLU A 259 -12.46 -17.39 12.11
CA GLU A 259 -12.33 -15.97 12.43
C GLU A 259 -11.93 -15.13 11.20
N TYR A 260 -10.91 -15.58 10.45
CA TYR A 260 -10.45 -14.91 9.24
C TYR A 260 -11.54 -14.97 8.15
N GLN A 261 -12.14 -16.12 7.94
CA GLN A 261 -13.24 -16.29 6.98
C GLN A 261 -14.41 -15.36 7.29
N LYS A 262 -14.77 -15.20 8.58
CA LYS A 262 -15.80 -14.26 9.03
C LYS A 262 -15.41 -12.81 8.72
N ALA A 263 -14.18 -12.41 9.06
CA ALA A 263 -13.72 -11.05 8.80
C ALA A 263 -13.75 -10.70 7.30
N VAL A 264 -13.33 -11.63 6.43
CA VAL A 264 -13.38 -11.47 4.97
C VAL A 264 -14.82 -11.41 4.46
N ASN A 265 -15.69 -12.29 4.93
CA ASN A 265 -17.12 -12.29 4.55
C ASN A 265 -17.78 -10.96 4.89
N ASP A 266 -17.50 -10.44 6.07
CA ASP A 266 -18.05 -9.16 6.53
C ASP A 266 -17.58 -7.98 5.66
N VAL A 267 -16.30 -7.96 5.26
CA VAL A 267 -15.75 -6.91 4.40
C VAL A 267 -16.32 -7.01 3.00
N ALA A 268 -16.36 -8.20 2.40
CA ALA A 268 -16.90 -8.40 1.07
C ALA A 268 -18.38 -8.02 1.01
N ASN A 269 -19.16 -8.39 2.03
CA ASN A 269 -20.57 -7.98 2.13
C ASN A 269 -20.74 -6.46 2.23
N ARG A 270 -19.89 -5.78 3.04
CA ARG A 270 -19.88 -4.32 3.10
C ARG A 270 -19.57 -3.69 1.74
N ASP A 271 -18.55 -4.18 1.08
CA ASP A 271 -18.07 -3.62 -0.20
C ASP A 271 -19.11 -3.83 -1.32
N GLN A 272 -19.81 -4.97 -1.33
CA GLN A 272 -20.97 -5.20 -2.22
C GLN A 272 -22.11 -4.19 -1.99
N LEU A 273 -22.44 -3.94 -0.72
CA LEU A 273 -23.51 -2.98 -0.38
C LEU A 273 -23.13 -1.56 -0.76
N GLN A 274 -21.87 -1.16 -0.51
CA GLN A 274 -21.37 0.16 -0.92
C GLN A 274 -21.42 0.33 -2.43
N LEU A 275 -21.05 -0.68 -3.20
CA LEU A 275 -21.16 -0.66 -4.66
C LEU A 275 -22.64 -0.54 -5.10
N ALA A 276 -23.54 -1.29 -4.48
CA ALA A 276 -24.97 -1.21 -4.79
C ALA A 276 -25.55 0.20 -4.49
N VAL A 277 -25.13 0.81 -3.37
CA VAL A 277 -25.53 2.18 -3.00
C VAL A 277 -25.03 3.20 -4.03
N LEU A 278 -23.76 3.10 -4.44
CA LEU A 278 -23.18 3.99 -5.46
C LEU A 278 -23.90 3.89 -6.81
N GLN A 279 -24.32 2.68 -7.19
CA GLN A 279 -24.99 2.42 -8.48
C GLN A 279 -26.50 2.74 -8.48
N LYS A 280 -27.19 2.40 -7.40
CA LYS A 280 -28.67 2.38 -7.34
C LYS A 280 -29.27 3.32 -6.30
N GLY A 281 -28.42 4.02 -5.52
CA GLY A 281 -28.82 4.84 -4.38
C GLY A 281 -29.21 4.05 -3.13
N GLY A 282 -29.36 4.77 -2.02
CA GLY A 282 -29.57 4.17 -0.69
C GLY A 282 -30.84 3.34 -0.53
N ARG A 283 -31.85 3.55 -1.38
CA ARG A 283 -33.11 2.78 -1.33
C ARG A 283 -32.92 1.29 -1.59
N CYS A 284 -31.82 0.89 -2.26
CA CYS A 284 -31.51 -0.53 -2.49
C CYS A 284 -31.30 -1.32 -1.19
N LEU A 285 -30.97 -0.67 -0.08
CA LEU A 285 -30.81 -1.30 1.23
C LEU A 285 -32.14 -1.72 1.89
N LEU A 286 -33.26 -1.24 1.39
CA LEU A 286 -34.60 -1.48 1.98
C LEU A 286 -35.31 -2.69 1.39
N HIS A 287 -34.78 -3.28 0.31
CA HIS A 287 -35.42 -4.34 -0.44
C HIS A 287 -34.46 -5.40 -0.94
N GLY A 288 -35.01 -6.61 -1.17
CA GLY A 288 -34.27 -7.70 -1.82
C GLY A 288 -33.08 -8.25 -1.04
N PRO A 289 -32.14 -8.88 -1.74
CA PRO A 289 -30.95 -9.49 -1.11
C PRO A 289 -30.08 -8.51 -0.31
N GLN A 290 -30.03 -7.24 -0.71
CA GLN A 290 -29.23 -6.20 -0.04
C GLN A 290 -29.72 -5.94 1.40
N LEU A 291 -31.04 -6.00 1.66
CA LEU A 291 -31.56 -5.88 3.02
C LEU A 291 -31.04 -6.99 3.93
N GLY A 292 -31.08 -8.24 3.48
CA GLY A 292 -30.56 -9.39 4.24
C GLY A 292 -29.07 -9.24 4.56
N ILE A 293 -28.27 -8.86 3.57
CA ILE A 293 -26.84 -8.60 3.75
C ILE A 293 -26.62 -7.45 4.75
N PHE A 294 -27.33 -6.32 4.59
CA PHE A 294 -27.23 -5.16 5.47
C PHE A 294 -27.58 -5.51 6.92
N MET A 295 -28.68 -6.25 7.12
CA MET A 295 -29.09 -6.67 8.47
C MET A 295 -28.07 -7.56 9.17
N GLY A 296 -27.35 -8.41 8.41
CA GLY A 296 -26.29 -9.29 8.90
C GLY A 296 -24.96 -8.60 9.24
N LEU A 297 -24.74 -7.35 8.83
CA LEU A 297 -23.51 -6.62 9.12
C LEU A 297 -23.42 -6.22 10.60
N SER A 298 -22.19 -6.13 11.12
CA SER A 298 -21.90 -5.47 12.41
C SER A 298 -22.31 -3.98 12.36
N LEU A 299 -22.55 -3.38 13.53
CA LEU A 299 -22.95 -1.96 13.63
C LEU A 299 -21.94 -1.03 12.95
N GLU A 300 -20.64 -1.24 13.17
CA GLU A 300 -19.56 -0.47 12.55
C GLU A 300 -19.66 -0.46 11.02
N LYS A 301 -19.90 -1.62 10.42
CA LYS A 301 -20.03 -1.76 8.97
C LYS A 301 -21.33 -1.20 8.41
N LYS A 302 -22.42 -1.28 9.19
CA LYS A 302 -23.66 -0.58 8.86
C LYS A 302 -23.45 0.92 8.78
N ILE A 303 -22.72 1.50 9.75
CA ILE A 303 -22.37 2.92 9.73
C ILE A 303 -21.62 3.29 8.45
N HIS A 304 -20.59 2.53 8.06
CA HIS A 304 -19.84 2.77 6.83
C HIS A 304 -20.70 2.75 5.56
N VAL A 305 -21.64 1.82 5.48
CA VAL A 305 -22.60 1.78 4.34
C VAL A 305 -23.54 3.00 4.36
N LEU A 306 -24.03 3.38 5.54
CA LEU A 306 -24.92 4.55 5.69
C LEU A 306 -24.20 5.87 5.41
N ASP A 307 -22.90 5.97 5.72
CA ASP A 307 -22.08 7.13 5.36
C ASP A 307 -21.92 7.27 3.84
N THR A 308 -21.84 6.16 3.11
CA THR A 308 -21.88 6.16 1.65
C THR A 308 -23.21 6.71 1.14
N VAL A 309 -24.35 6.29 1.71
CA VAL A 309 -25.69 6.83 1.37
C VAL A 309 -25.76 8.33 1.61
N ARG A 310 -25.24 8.79 2.76
CA ARG A 310 -25.23 10.21 3.14
C ARG A 310 -24.41 11.06 2.16
N THR A 311 -23.23 10.55 1.80
CA THR A 311 -22.30 11.22 0.86
C THR A 311 -22.94 11.35 -0.50
N GLU A 312 -23.50 10.26 -1.05
CA GLU A 312 -24.20 10.28 -2.35
C GLU A 312 -25.38 11.24 -2.35
N SER A 313 -26.20 11.24 -1.29
CA SER A 313 -27.35 12.14 -1.17
C SER A 313 -26.95 13.63 -1.12
N LYS A 314 -25.80 13.96 -0.55
CA LYS A 314 -25.24 15.33 -0.56
C LYS A 314 -24.75 15.72 -1.93
N THR A 315 -24.02 14.83 -2.61
CA THR A 315 -23.48 15.07 -3.95
C THR A 315 -24.63 15.29 -4.95
N GLU A 316 -25.66 14.44 -4.95
CA GLU A 316 -26.83 14.59 -5.83
C GLU A 316 -27.61 15.90 -5.61
N ARG A 317 -27.62 16.42 -4.37
CA ARG A 317 -28.23 17.73 -4.06
C ARG A 317 -27.39 18.90 -4.58
N ASN A 318 -26.07 18.79 -4.55
CA ASN A 318 -25.16 19.83 -5.05
C ASN A 318 -25.10 19.87 -6.58
N GLU A 319 -25.27 18.75 -7.26
CA GLU A 319 -25.33 18.67 -8.74
C GLU A 319 -26.67 19.21 -9.30
N LYS A 320 -27.71 19.31 -8.46
CA LYS A 320 -29.04 19.87 -8.84
C LYS A 320 -29.19 21.35 -8.54
N ARG A 321 -28.22 21.98 -7.92
CA ARG A 321 -28.11 23.43 -7.68
C ARG A 321 -27.11 24.08 -8.64
#